data_62b6c9b0687bebcf9e057631d0e38b68
#
_entry.id   62b6c9b0687bebcf9e057631d0e38b68
#
_cell.length_a   1.000
_cell.length_b   1.000
_cell.length_c   1.000
_cell.angle_alpha   90.00
_cell.angle_beta   90.00
_cell.angle_gamma   90.00
#
_symmetry.space_group_name_H-M   'P 1'
#
loop_
_entity.id
_entity.type
_entity.pdbx_description
1 polymer ?
#
loop_
_entity_poly.entity_id
_entity_poly.type
_entity_poly.pdbx_seq_one_letter_code
_entity_poly.pdbx_strand_id
1 'polypeptide(L)'
;METKVKKTQVKKSTWEIKDRRYLLKGMQPFTFILRSKSSNRRPLMYFDEEKGYERELRYATNQKSCFVDEQEGRCLLGHIIFSHGALIVPKENQALQKLLSLYHPLKDRKYTEFDSVKEAVDDLGYLELEIEALNSAKLMDVDQAEAILRVEIGSEVNNMSSKEIKRDLLLFARNSPELFIELANDENVELRNIGIIASENGILNLAPDQRSFSWASNGRKLMNVPF
;
A
#
# COMPACT_ATOMS: atom_id res chain seq x y z
N MET A 1 16.31 -6.80 -33.77
CA MET A 1 14.99 -6.59 -33.11
C MET A 1 15.18 -5.57 -32.00
N GLU A 2 14.87 -4.31 -32.31
CA GLU A 2 15.03 -3.20 -31.34
C GLU A 2 13.79 -3.10 -30.46
N THR A 3 13.96 -3.35 -29.18
CA THR A 3 12.91 -3.22 -28.16
C THR A 3 12.69 -1.72 -27.87
N LYS A 4 11.66 -1.13 -28.44
CA LYS A 4 11.21 0.24 -28.12
C LYS A 4 10.69 0.27 -26.69
N VAL A 5 11.48 0.81 -25.77
CA VAL A 5 11.06 1.20 -24.43
C VAL A 5 10.06 2.34 -24.56
N LYS A 6 8.79 2.08 -24.26
CA LYS A 6 7.75 3.11 -24.15
C LYS A 6 8.08 4.02 -22.98
N LYS A 7 8.56 5.23 -23.23
CA LYS A 7 8.64 6.31 -22.25
C LYS A 7 7.21 6.66 -21.82
N THR A 8 6.85 6.28 -20.61
CA THR A 8 5.62 6.74 -19.95
C THR A 8 5.72 8.25 -19.77
N GLN A 9 4.91 9.00 -20.49
CA GLN A 9 4.81 10.44 -20.28
C GLN A 9 4.19 10.70 -18.90
N VAL A 10 4.99 11.13 -17.95
CA VAL A 10 4.53 11.66 -16.68
C VAL A 10 3.72 12.92 -16.96
N LYS A 11 2.41 12.85 -16.77
CA LYS A 11 1.54 14.04 -16.83
C LYS A 11 2.07 15.06 -15.83
N LYS A 12 2.58 16.21 -16.29
CA LYS A 12 2.87 17.37 -15.44
C LYS A 12 1.57 17.74 -14.75
N SER A 13 1.42 17.41 -13.47
CA SER A 13 0.29 17.87 -12.68
C SER A 13 0.40 19.38 -12.56
N THR A 14 -0.60 20.11 -13.03
CA THR A 14 -0.68 21.57 -12.86
C THR A 14 -0.73 21.87 -11.37
N TRP A 15 0.20 22.73 -10.89
CA TRP A 15 0.24 23.13 -9.49
C TRP A 15 -1.01 23.92 -9.12
N GLU A 16 -1.80 23.39 -8.19
CA GLU A 16 -3.03 23.99 -7.71
C GLU A 16 -2.77 24.88 -6.49
N ILE A 17 -3.33 26.10 -6.50
CA ILE A 17 -3.20 27.06 -5.40
C ILE A 17 -4.37 26.83 -4.43
N LYS A 18 -4.07 26.13 -3.32
CA LYS A 18 -5.01 25.83 -2.24
C LYS A 18 -4.29 25.81 -0.90
N ASP A 19 -5.04 25.86 0.19
CA ASP A 19 -4.48 25.57 1.51
C ASP A 19 -4.07 24.09 1.59
N ARG A 20 -2.91 23.81 2.17
CA ARG A 20 -2.38 22.45 2.26
C ARG A 20 -2.15 22.06 3.70
N ARG A 21 -2.44 20.81 3.98
CA ARG A 21 -2.20 20.19 5.28
C ARG A 21 -1.19 19.07 5.14
N TYR A 22 -0.24 19.01 6.06
CA TYR A 22 0.77 17.98 6.11
C TYR A 22 0.69 17.26 7.45
N LEU A 23 0.78 15.93 7.44
CA LEU A 23 0.70 15.08 8.62
C LEU A 23 1.99 14.31 8.81
N LEU A 24 2.46 14.18 10.06
CA LEU A 24 3.59 13.33 10.40
C LEU A 24 3.17 11.85 10.30
N LYS A 25 4.09 11.01 9.83
CA LYS A 25 3.93 9.55 9.80
C LYS A 25 4.47 8.91 11.08
N GLY A 26 3.74 7.91 11.58
CA GLY A 26 4.14 7.14 12.76
C GLY A 26 3.83 7.82 14.08
N MET A 27 4.58 7.47 15.14
CA MET A 27 4.39 8.05 16.47
C MET A 27 4.67 9.56 16.44
N GLN A 28 3.67 10.36 16.78
CA GLN A 28 3.70 11.80 16.61
C GLN A 28 4.19 12.49 17.88
N PRO A 29 5.35 13.17 17.85
CA PRO A 29 5.76 14.02 18.96
C PRO A 29 4.83 15.24 19.06
N PHE A 30 4.74 15.83 20.26
CA PHE A 30 3.95 17.04 20.48
C PHE A 30 4.35 18.19 19.56
N THR A 31 5.66 18.34 19.34
CA THR A 31 6.23 19.32 18.41
C THR A 31 7.38 18.69 17.63
N PHE A 32 7.38 18.82 16.31
CA PHE A 32 8.45 18.37 15.44
C PHE A 32 8.94 19.50 14.55
N ILE A 33 10.24 19.78 14.59
CA ILE A 33 10.87 20.80 13.75
C ILE A 33 11.52 20.13 12.55
N LEU A 34 10.97 20.42 11.36
CA LEU A 34 11.54 19.96 10.11
C LEU A 34 12.67 20.89 9.68
N ARG A 35 13.69 20.34 9.05
CA ARG A 35 14.83 21.11 8.56
C ARG A 35 14.40 22.06 7.44
N SER A 36 14.73 23.35 7.61
CA SER A 36 14.35 24.41 6.68
C SER A 36 15.50 24.94 5.83
N LYS A 37 16.75 24.52 6.11
CA LYS A 37 17.97 24.94 5.40
C LYS A 37 19.05 23.86 5.44
N SER A 38 20.02 23.97 4.56
CA SER A 38 21.24 23.18 4.60
C SER A 38 22.12 23.51 5.81
N SER A 39 22.91 22.53 6.21
CA SER A 39 24.04 22.69 7.13
C SER A 39 25.21 21.83 6.65
N ASN A 40 26.44 22.15 7.08
CA ASN A 40 27.66 21.43 6.67
C ASN A 40 27.60 19.91 6.93
N ARG A 41 26.92 19.49 8.00
CA ARG A 41 26.80 18.07 8.35
C ARG A 41 25.58 17.40 7.67
N ARG A 42 24.58 18.17 7.27
CA ARG A 42 23.33 17.66 6.75
C ARG A 42 22.84 18.57 5.63
N PRO A 43 23.29 18.38 4.40
CA PRO A 43 22.84 19.18 3.27
C PRO A 43 21.32 18.96 3.04
N LEU A 44 20.64 20.02 2.61
CA LEU A 44 19.25 19.97 2.15
C LEU A 44 19.26 20.31 0.66
N MET A 45 19.36 19.27 -0.16
CA MET A 45 19.54 19.37 -1.60
C MET A 45 18.40 18.68 -2.32
N TYR A 46 18.17 19.09 -3.54
CA TYR A 46 17.23 18.49 -4.47
C TYR A 46 17.87 18.39 -5.84
N PHE A 47 17.83 17.23 -6.46
CA PHE A 47 18.32 17.04 -7.84
C PHE A 47 17.25 17.53 -8.81
N ASP A 48 17.55 18.60 -9.55
CA ASP A 48 16.68 19.18 -10.55
C ASP A 48 16.93 18.50 -11.90
N GLU A 49 16.01 17.63 -12.32
CA GLU A 49 16.14 16.88 -13.58
C GLU A 49 16.12 17.79 -14.81
N GLU A 50 15.41 18.94 -14.75
CA GLU A 50 15.36 19.89 -15.88
C GLU A 50 16.69 20.64 -16.05
N LYS A 51 17.37 20.94 -14.92
CA LYS A 51 18.66 21.65 -14.92
C LYS A 51 19.88 20.71 -14.93
N GLY A 52 19.69 19.46 -14.54
CA GLY A 52 20.73 18.42 -14.53
C GLY A 52 21.74 18.52 -13.39
N TYR A 53 21.45 19.27 -12.31
CA TYR A 53 22.31 19.41 -11.14
C TYR A 53 21.55 19.50 -9.83
N GLU A 54 22.26 19.26 -8.70
CA GLU A 54 21.71 19.39 -7.36
C GLU A 54 21.60 20.87 -6.95
N ARG A 55 20.42 21.26 -6.46
CA ARG A 55 20.11 22.61 -6.00
C ARG A 55 19.92 22.63 -4.50
N GLU A 56 20.46 23.65 -3.86
CA GLU A 56 20.27 23.84 -2.42
C GLU A 56 18.89 24.41 -2.11
N LEU A 57 18.23 23.81 -1.11
CA LEU A 57 16.93 24.24 -0.63
C LEU A 57 17.05 25.05 0.67
N ARG A 58 16.28 26.13 0.76
CA ARG A 58 16.18 26.98 1.93
C ARG A 58 14.81 27.63 2.03
N TYR A 59 14.17 27.47 3.17
CA TYR A 59 12.93 28.17 3.45
C TYR A 59 13.21 29.54 4.04
N ALA A 60 12.77 30.60 3.36
CA ALA A 60 12.75 31.96 3.83
C ALA A 60 11.35 32.56 3.70
N THR A 61 10.87 33.23 4.74
CA THR A 61 9.49 33.73 4.81
C THR A 61 9.21 34.88 3.86
N ASN A 62 10.25 35.60 3.45
CA ASN A 62 10.19 36.76 2.55
C ASN A 62 10.61 36.46 1.11
N GLN A 63 10.71 35.16 0.75
CA GLN A 63 11.13 34.76 -0.61
C GLN A 63 10.02 33.98 -1.30
N LYS A 64 9.92 34.11 -2.63
CA LYS A 64 8.93 33.43 -3.46
C LYS A 64 9.36 32.01 -3.87
N SER A 65 10.68 31.75 -3.84
CA SER A 65 11.25 30.44 -4.17
C SER A 65 11.91 29.79 -2.94
N CYS A 66 11.93 28.47 -2.92
CA CYS A 66 12.65 27.69 -1.93
C CYS A 66 14.07 27.29 -2.37
N PHE A 67 14.48 27.63 -3.57
CA PHE A 67 15.83 27.39 -4.09
C PHE A 67 16.75 28.56 -3.77
N VAL A 68 17.93 28.29 -3.25
CA VAL A 68 18.88 29.32 -2.83
C VAL A 68 19.37 30.17 -3.99
N ASP A 69 19.55 29.58 -5.16
CA ASP A 69 19.99 30.23 -6.41
C ASP A 69 18.94 31.21 -6.99
N GLU A 70 17.71 31.14 -6.55
CA GLU A 70 16.60 32.02 -6.96
C GLU A 70 16.23 33.06 -5.90
N GLN A 71 16.90 33.04 -4.75
CA GLN A 71 16.61 33.95 -3.65
C GLN A 71 17.49 35.21 -3.73
N GLU A 72 16.88 36.37 -3.60
CA GLU A 72 17.55 37.66 -3.73
C GLU A 72 17.53 38.44 -2.41
N GLY A 73 18.59 39.24 -2.20
CA GLY A 73 18.68 40.14 -1.08
C GLY A 73 18.76 39.47 0.29
N ARG A 74 18.24 40.14 1.33
CA ARG A 74 18.25 39.65 2.70
C ARG A 74 17.15 38.59 2.91
N CYS A 75 17.53 37.34 3.16
CA CYS A 75 16.61 36.23 3.44
C CYS A 75 16.28 36.13 4.93
N LEU A 76 14.99 36.16 5.26
CA LEU A 76 14.49 35.90 6.60
C LEU A 76 14.17 34.42 6.74
N LEU A 77 15.04 33.68 7.45
CA LEU A 77 14.88 32.24 7.61
C LEU A 77 13.60 31.90 8.37
N GLY A 78 12.81 30.98 7.81
CA GLY A 78 11.62 30.43 8.43
C GLY A 78 11.87 29.11 9.12
N HIS A 79 11.08 28.84 10.15
CA HIS A 79 11.02 27.51 10.78
C HIS A 79 9.82 26.73 10.23
N ILE A 80 9.98 25.41 10.10
CA ILE A 80 8.93 24.50 9.67
C ILE A 80 8.59 23.64 10.88
N ILE A 81 7.47 23.93 11.52
CA ILE A 81 7.09 23.35 12.82
C ILE A 81 5.76 22.63 12.67
N PHE A 82 5.79 21.32 12.90
CA PHE A 82 4.57 20.52 13.05
C PHE A 82 4.13 20.59 14.51
N SER A 83 2.89 20.94 14.75
CA SER A 83 2.27 20.98 16.07
C SER A 83 1.20 19.90 16.15
N HIS A 84 1.23 19.07 17.21
CA HIS A 84 0.31 17.94 17.37
C HIS A 84 0.26 17.02 16.13
N GLY A 85 1.42 16.82 15.50
CA GLY A 85 1.54 15.98 14.32
C GLY A 85 1.07 16.58 13.01
N ALA A 86 0.62 17.82 12.97
CA ALA A 86 0.11 18.47 11.77
C ALA A 86 0.80 19.83 11.50
N LEU A 87 0.83 20.20 10.22
CA LEU A 87 1.24 21.53 9.77
C LEU A 87 0.26 21.98 8.69
N ILE A 88 -0.39 23.13 8.92
CA ILE A 88 -1.27 23.77 7.94
C ILE A 88 -0.51 24.93 7.30
N VAL A 89 -0.44 24.93 5.99
CA VAL A 89 0.23 25.97 5.21
C VAL A 89 -0.80 26.67 4.32
N PRO A 90 -1.08 27.95 4.54
CA PRO A 90 -2.05 28.68 3.75
C PRO A 90 -1.56 28.87 2.30
N LYS A 91 -2.50 29.10 1.41
CA LYS A 91 -2.27 29.27 -0.04
C LYS A 91 -1.33 30.41 -0.41
N GLU A 92 -1.21 31.43 0.45
CA GLU A 92 -0.29 32.56 0.27
C GLU A 92 1.17 32.12 0.35
N ASN A 93 1.46 31.06 1.09
CA ASN A 93 2.81 30.59 1.37
C ASN A 93 3.30 29.53 0.37
N GLN A 94 3.27 29.92 -0.93
CA GLN A 94 3.58 29.02 -2.04
C GLN A 94 5.00 28.44 -2.00
N ALA A 95 5.98 29.22 -1.52
CA ALA A 95 7.36 28.75 -1.38
C ALA A 95 7.46 27.56 -0.42
N LEU A 96 6.77 27.64 0.74
CA LEU A 96 6.74 26.55 1.71
C LEU A 96 5.94 25.34 1.19
N GLN A 97 4.80 25.60 0.54
CA GLN A 97 4.01 24.51 -0.05
C GLN A 97 4.80 23.74 -1.10
N LYS A 98 5.46 24.43 -2.04
CA LYS A 98 6.30 23.77 -3.05
C LYS A 98 7.48 23.02 -2.43
N LEU A 99 8.14 23.62 -1.43
CA LEU A 99 9.20 22.94 -0.71
C LEU A 99 8.71 21.62 -0.11
N LEU A 100 7.57 21.61 0.60
CA LEU A 100 7.06 20.44 1.29
C LEU A 100 6.45 19.41 0.35
N SER A 101 5.73 19.84 -0.68
CA SER A 101 5.01 18.93 -1.60
C SER A 101 5.88 18.35 -2.71
N LEU A 102 6.94 19.07 -3.13
CA LEU A 102 7.70 18.67 -4.32
C LEU A 102 9.16 18.31 -4.03
N TYR A 103 9.84 19.07 -3.15
CA TYR A 103 11.30 19.05 -3.14
C TYR A 103 11.92 18.50 -1.86
N HIS A 104 11.23 18.53 -0.74
CA HIS A 104 11.84 18.15 0.53
C HIS A 104 12.11 16.65 0.65
N PRO A 105 13.36 16.20 0.93
CA PRO A 105 13.76 14.78 0.89
C PRO A 105 13.11 13.91 1.98
N LEU A 106 12.46 14.48 2.98
CA LEU A 106 11.72 13.74 4.02
C LEU A 106 10.22 13.62 3.72
N LYS A 107 9.75 14.14 2.58
CA LYS A 107 8.41 13.88 2.07
C LYS A 107 8.21 12.37 1.94
N ASP A 108 7.02 11.89 2.25
CA ASP A 108 6.60 10.48 2.25
C ASP A 108 7.38 9.54 3.18
N ARG A 109 8.49 10.01 3.79
CA ARG A 109 9.27 9.30 4.82
C ARG A 109 8.88 9.71 6.24
N LYS A 110 8.82 11.00 6.52
CA LYS A 110 8.51 11.57 7.84
C LYS A 110 7.14 12.24 7.91
N TYR A 111 6.69 12.80 6.82
CA TYR A 111 5.38 13.43 6.70
C TYR A 111 4.79 13.16 5.31
N THR A 112 3.48 13.29 5.20
CA THR A 112 2.73 13.19 3.95
C THR A 112 1.82 14.41 3.80
N GLU A 113 1.51 14.79 2.57
CA GLU A 113 0.48 15.78 2.28
C GLU A 113 -0.89 15.12 2.44
N PHE A 114 -1.76 15.74 3.22
CA PHE A 114 -3.13 15.31 3.42
C PHE A 114 -4.03 15.92 2.36
N ASP A 115 -4.66 15.10 1.57
CA ASP A 115 -5.70 15.51 0.61
C ASP A 115 -6.97 14.73 0.93
N SER A 116 -7.96 15.45 1.47
CA SER A 116 -9.22 14.85 1.90
C SER A 116 -10.01 14.21 0.74
N VAL A 117 -9.85 14.74 -0.47
CA VAL A 117 -10.51 14.17 -1.66
C VAL A 117 -9.84 12.86 -2.04
N LYS A 118 -8.52 12.82 -2.01
CA LYS A 118 -7.76 11.61 -2.32
C LYS A 118 -8.02 10.51 -1.27
N GLU A 119 -8.01 10.85 0.01
CA GLU A 119 -8.36 9.88 1.07
C GLU A 119 -9.78 9.35 0.89
N ALA A 120 -10.75 10.23 0.61
CA ALA A 120 -12.13 9.79 0.37
C ALA A 120 -12.25 8.86 -0.84
N VAL A 121 -11.44 9.04 -1.88
CA VAL A 121 -11.41 8.14 -3.05
C VAL A 121 -10.75 6.80 -2.69
N ASP A 122 -9.66 6.83 -1.93
CA ASP A 122 -8.96 5.62 -1.49
C ASP A 122 -9.87 4.81 -0.52
N ASP A 123 -10.57 5.48 0.41
CA ASP A 123 -11.55 4.88 1.32
C ASP A 123 -12.74 4.27 0.57
N LEU A 124 -13.27 4.99 -0.45
CA LEU A 124 -14.35 4.47 -1.29
C LEU A 124 -13.89 3.22 -2.05
N GLY A 125 -12.68 3.22 -2.61
CA GLY A 125 -12.13 2.05 -3.29
C GLY A 125 -12.02 0.84 -2.37
N TYR A 126 -11.61 1.04 -1.10
CA TYR A 126 -11.57 -0.04 -0.13
C TYR A 126 -12.97 -0.55 0.25
N LEU A 127 -13.94 0.35 0.43
CA LEU A 127 -15.33 -0.03 0.72
C LEU A 127 -15.98 -0.78 -0.45
N GLU A 128 -15.71 -0.37 -1.69
CA GLU A 128 -16.17 -1.08 -2.88
C GLU A 128 -15.61 -2.50 -2.94
N LEU A 129 -14.32 -2.66 -2.63
CA LEU A 129 -13.65 -3.95 -2.55
C LEU A 129 -14.25 -4.84 -1.44
N GLU A 130 -14.53 -4.28 -0.26
CA GLU A 130 -15.19 -4.98 0.84
C GLU A 130 -16.60 -5.47 0.44
N ILE A 131 -17.38 -4.62 -0.25
CA ILE A 131 -18.70 -4.98 -0.76
C ILE A 131 -18.61 -6.10 -1.80
N GLU A 132 -17.64 -6.04 -2.71
CA GLU A 132 -17.42 -7.06 -3.72
C GLU A 132 -17.06 -8.40 -3.08
N ALA A 133 -16.13 -8.41 -2.13
CA ALA A 133 -15.75 -9.59 -1.36
C ALA A 133 -16.92 -10.22 -0.61
N LEU A 134 -17.73 -9.41 0.08
CA LEU A 134 -18.91 -9.88 0.81
C LEU A 134 -19.99 -10.44 -0.12
N ASN A 135 -20.21 -9.83 -1.28
CA ASN A 135 -21.16 -10.33 -2.27
C ASN A 135 -20.70 -11.67 -2.85
N SER A 136 -19.41 -11.80 -3.17
CA SER A 136 -18.81 -13.05 -3.64
C SER A 136 -18.94 -14.14 -2.57
N ALA A 137 -18.56 -13.86 -1.33
CA ALA A 137 -18.68 -14.82 -0.21
C ALA A 137 -20.13 -15.28 0.04
N LYS A 138 -21.13 -14.40 -0.17
CA LYS A 138 -22.54 -14.74 -0.02
C LYS A 138 -23.05 -15.71 -1.09
N LEU A 139 -22.54 -15.59 -2.31
CA LEU A 139 -22.95 -16.38 -3.46
C LEU A 139 -22.25 -17.74 -3.54
N MET A 140 -21.11 -17.90 -2.84
CA MET A 140 -20.33 -19.12 -2.84
C MET A 140 -21.09 -20.31 -2.24
N ASP A 141 -20.85 -21.48 -2.83
CA ASP A 141 -21.30 -22.75 -2.26
C ASP A 141 -20.47 -23.13 -1.02
N VAL A 142 -20.99 -24.10 -0.25
CA VAL A 142 -20.37 -24.53 1.01
C VAL A 142 -19.00 -25.18 0.75
N ASP A 143 -18.88 -25.95 -0.34
CA ASP A 143 -17.65 -26.65 -0.70
C ASP A 143 -16.52 -25.67 -1.07
N GLN A 144 -16.84 -24.61 -1.82
CA GLN A 144 -15.90 -23.54 -2.14
C GLN A 144 -15.53 -22.72 -0.89
N ALA A 145 -16.51 -22.44 -0.04
CA ALA A 145 -16.30 -21.76 1.24
C ALA A 145 -15.34 -22.53 2.14
N GLU A 146 -15.50 -23.85 2.20
CA GLU A 146 -14.62 -24.74 2.95
C GLU A 146 -13.20 -24.73 2.39
N ALA A 147 -13.04 -24.76 1.06
CA ALA A 147 -11.76 -24.73 0.39
C ALA A 147 -10.97 -23.45 0.72
N ILE A 148 -11.63 -22.28 0.70
CA ILE A 148 -11.01 -20.99 1.01
C ILE A 148 -10.65 -20.91 2.50
N LEU A 149 -11.58 -21.26 3.39
CA LEU A 149 -11.33 -21.23 4.82
C LEU A 149 -10.22 -22.20 5.25
N ARG A 150 -10.08 -23.34 4.56
CA ARG A 150 -9.01 -24.31 4.83
C ARG A 150 -7.61 -23.72 4.59
N VAL A 151 -7.48 -22.74 3.70
CA VAL A 151 -6.21 -22.00 3.50
C VAL A 151 -5.86 -21.18 4.72
N GLU A 152 -6.87 -20.60 5.41
CA GLU A 152 -6.66 -19.73 6.58
C GLU A 152 -6.55 -20.51 7.90
N ILE A 153 -7.49 -21.40 8.17
CA ILE A 153 -7.62 -22.11 9.47
C ILE A 153 -7.28 -23.60 9.40
N GLY A 154 -6.89 -24.13 8.25
CA GLY A 154 -6.45 -25.51 8.07
C GLY A 154 -7.56 -26.55 8.27
N SER A 155 -7.22 -27.71 8.87
CA SER A 155 -8.12 -28.84 9.05
C SER A 155 -9.23 -28.64 10.11
N GLU A 156 -9.22 -27.52 10.85
CA GLU A 156 -10.27 -27.20 11.82
C GLU A 156 -11.64 -27.03 11.15
N VAL A 157 -11.65 -26.67 9.87
CA VAL A 157 -12.87 -26.54 9.03
C VAL A 157 -13.71 -27.82 9.03
N ASN A 158 -13.07 -29.01 9.10
CA ASN A 158 -13.77 -30.29 9.07
C ASN A 158 -14.75 -30.50 10.24
N ASN A 159 -14.54 -29.79 11.35
CA ASN A 159 -15.37 -29.87 12.56
C ASN A 159 -16.47 -28.81 12.61
N MET A 160 -16.53 -27.93 11.61
CA MET A 160 -17.47 -26.81 11.59
C MET A 160 -18.77 -27.17 10.91
N SER A 161 -19.86 -26.60 11.40
CA SER A 161 -21.15 -26.69 10.71
C SER A 161 -21.20 -25.75 9.52
N SER A 162 -22.06 -26.04 8.52
CA SER A 162 -22.23 -25.18 7.34
C SER A 162 -22.60 -23.72 7.67
N LYS A 163 -23.21 -23.48 8.85
CA LYS A 163 -23.52 -22.11 9.31
C LYS A 163 -22.28 -21.41 9.86
N GLU A 164 -21.42 -22.13 10.53
CA GLU A 164 -20.13 -21.61 11.02
C GLU A 164 -19.20 -21.30 9.87
N ILE A 165 -19.09 -22.21 8.89
CA ILE A 165 -18.33 -21.99 7.65
C ILE A 165 -18.81 -20.70 6.95
N LYS A 166 -20.12 -20.51 6.75
CA LYS A 166 -20.65 -19.27 6.13
C LYS A 166 -20.38 -18.02 6.97
N ARG A 167 -20.49 -18.11 8.29
CA ARG A 167 -20.17 -16.98 9.19
C ARG A 167 -18.71 -16.58 9.05
N ASP A 168 -17.80 -17.57 9.15
CA ASP A 168 -16.38 -17.31 9.19
C ASP A 168 -15.85 -16.90 7.81
N LEU A 169 -16.42 -17.40 6.72
CA LEU A 169 -16.16 -16.92 5.37
C LEU A 169 -16.52 -15.43 5.22
N LEU A 170 -17.69 -15.00 5.71
CA LEU A 170 -18.08 -13.59 5.65
C LEU A 170 -17.20 -12.71 6.54
N LEU A 171 -16.75 -13.21 7.70
CA LEU A 171 -15.80 -12.49 8.55
C LEU A 171 -14.43 -12.36 7.87
N PHE A 172 -13.96 -13.41 7.20
CA PHE A 172 -12.72 -13.38 6.43
C PHE A 172 -12.80 -12.39 5.27
N ALA A 173 -13.87 -12.44 4.46
CA ALA A 173 -14.10 -11.51 3.36
C ALA A 173 -14.15 -10.03 3.82
N ARG A 174 -14.68 -9.78 5.02
CA ARG A 174 -14.74 -8.44 5.61
C ARG A 174 -13.37 -7.97 6.13
N ASN A 175 -12.63 -8.84 6.82
CA ASN A 175 -11.37 -8.47 7.46
C ASN A 175 -10.20 -8.35 6.48
N SER A 176 -10.22 -9.13 5.40
CA SER A 176 -9.16 -9.22 4.41
C SER A 176 -9.71 -9.33 2.98
N PRO A 177 -10.41 -8.30 2.47
CA PRO A 177 -11.15 -8.39 1.21
C PRO A 177 -10.23 -8.64 0.01
N GLU A 178 -9.03 -8.06 -0.03
CA GLU A 178 -8.05 -8.28 -1.12
C GLU A 178 -7.64 -9.74 -1.21
N LEU A 179 -7.20 -10.31 -0.08
CA LEU A 179 -6.77 -11.71 0.00
C LEU A 179 -7.93 -12.65 -0.31
N PHE A 180 -9.14 -12.33 0.18
CA PHE A 180 -10.32 -13.13 -0.09
C PHE A 180 -10.63 -13.19 -1.59
N ILE A 181 -10.63 -12.05 -2.29
CA ILE A 181 -10.90 -12.00 -3.73
C ILE A 181 -9.80 -12.75 -4.52
N GLU A 182 -8.53 -12.63 -4.11
CA GLU A 182 -7.44 -13.38 -4.71
C GLU A 182 -7.67 -14.90 -4.61
N LEU A 183 -7.98 -15.39 -3.41
CA LEU A 183 -8.27 -16.81 -3.18
C LEU A 183 -9.55 -17.28 -3.88
N ALA A 184 -10.58 -16.43 -3.93
CA ALA A 184 -11.84 -16.74 -4.59
C ALA A 184 -11.72 -16.91 -6.11
N ASN A 185 -10.73 -16.24 -6.72
CA ASN A 185 -10.44 -16.30 -8.16
C ASN A 185 -9.33 -17.31 -8.51
N ASP A 186 -8.70 -17.95 -7.51
CA ASP A 186 -7.64 -18.92 -7.74
C ASP A 186 -8.22 -20.33 -7.95
N GLU A 187 -8.21 -20.80 -9.20
CA GLU A 187 -8.65 -22.16 -9.58
C GLU A 187 -7.87 -23.27 -8.82
N ASN A 188 -6.68 -22.98 -8.31
CA ASN A 188 -5.88 -23.97 -7.58
C ASN A 188 -6.38 -24.23 -6.17
N VAL A 189 -7.16 -23.32 -5.57
CA VAL A 189 -7.68 -23.48 -4.20
C VAL A 189 -8.61 -24.72 -4.12
N GLU A 190 -9.51 -24.90 -5.08
CA GLU A 190 -10.39 -26.07 -5.14
C GLU A 190 -9.59 -27.37 -5.33
N LEU A 191 -8.61 -27.36 -6.25
CA LEU A 191 -7.75 -28.54 -6.49
C LEU A 191 -6.93 -28.91 -5.26
N ARG A 192 -6.41 -27.93 -4.52
CA ARG A 192 -5.70 -28.16 -3.25
C ARG A 192 -6.63 -28.77 -2.20
N ASN A 193 -7.83 -28.23 -2.06
CA ASN A 193 -8.81 -28.76 -1.10
C ASN A 193 -9.13 -30.23 -1.39
N ILE A 194 -9.43 -30.59 -2.64
CA ILE A 194 -9.66 -31.96 -3.06
C ILE A 194 -8.44 -32.85 -2.74
N GLY A 195 -7.23 -32.39 -3.00
CA GLY A 195 -5.99 -33.11 -2.71
C GLY A 195 -5.81 -33.37 -1.21
N ILE A 196 -6.12 -32.38 -0.37
CA ILE A 196 -6.04 -32.49 1.10
C ILE A 196 -7.09 -33.47 1.63
N ILE A 197 -8.35 -33.32 1.21
CA ILE A 197 -9.44 -34.27 1.60
C ILE A 197 -9.12 -35.69 1.18
N ALA A 198 -8.62 -35.90 -0.02
CA ALA A 198 -8.22 -37.22 -0.50
C ALA A 198 -7.03 -37.80 0.31
N SER A 199 -6.14 -36.93 0.81
CA SER A 199 -5.03 -37.34 1.67
C SER A 199 -5.49 -37.72 3.06
N GLU A 200 -6.41 -36.94 3.65
CA GLU A 200 -7.03 -37.21 4.97
C GLU A 200 -7.83 -38.53 4.96
N ASN A 201 -8.50 -38.84 3.85
CA ASN A 201 -9.22 -40.07 3.63
C ASN A 201 -8.31 -41.28 3.27
N GLY A 202 -6.99 -41.09 3.22
CA GLY A 202 -6.03 -42.13 2.90
C GLY A 202 -6.07 -42.63 1.45
N ILE A 203 -6.65 -41.88 0.53
CA ILE A 203 -6.70 -42.16 -0.91
C ILE A 203 -5.38 -41.74 -1.56
N LEU A 204 -4.88 -40.56 -1.18
CA LEU A 204 -3.62 -40.00 -1.63
C LEU A 204 -2.62 -39.89 -0.48
N ASN A 205 -1.35 -39.96 -0.81
CA ASN A 205 -0.25 -39.63 0.08
C ASN A 205 0.43 -38.36 -0.43
N LEU A 206 0.59 -37.34 0.44
CA LEU A 206 1.40 -36.18 0.18
C LEU A 206 2.87 -36.56 0.41
N ALA A 207 3.74 -36.27 -0.55
CA ALA A 207 5.18 -36.51 -0.41
C ALA A 207 5.76 -35.67 0.74
N PRO A 208 6.85 -36.13 1.40
CA PRO A 208 7.46 -35.40 2.53
C PRO A 208 7.95 -33.99 2.18
N ASP A 209 8.24 -33.75 0.89
CA ASP A 209 8.62 -32.45 0.36
C ASP A 209 7.42 -31.52 0.03
N GLN A 210 6.19 -32.02 0.27
CA GLN A 210 4.91 -31.32 0.03
C GLN A 210 4.70 -30.85 -1.42
N ARG A 211 5.45 -31.42 -2.38
CA ARG A 211 5.41 -31.00 -3.79
C ARG A 211 4.62 -31.91 -4.70
N SER A 212 4.24 -33.08 -4.26
CA SER A 212 3.52 -34.03 -5.11
C SER A 212 2.60 -34.95 -4.34
N PHE A 213 1.48 -35.31 -4.98
CA PHE A 213 0.57 -36.34 -4.51
C PHE A 213 0.86 -37.68 -5.22
N SER A 214 0.75 -38.77 -4.48
CA SER A 214 0.85 -40.13 -4.94
C SER A 214 -0.33 -40.96 -4.46
N TRP A 215 -0.71 -42.01 -5.21
CA TRP A 215 -1.75 -42.94 -4.77
C TRP A 215 -1.28 -43.74 -3.53
N ALA A 216 -2.10 -43.77 -2.49
CA ALA A 216 -1.78 -44.52 -1.29
C ALA A 216 -1.72 -46.03 -1.55
N SER A 217 -2.49 -46.55 -2.53
CA SER A 217 -2.57 -47.97 -2.88
C SER A 217 -1.31 -48.52 -3.53
N ASN A 218 -0.59 -47.74 -4.31
CA ASN A 218 0.54 -48.23 -5.15
C ASN A 218 1.75 -47.28 -5.20
N GLY A 219 1.71 -46.16 -4.51
CA GLY A 219 2.80 -45.17 -4.43
C GLY A 219 3.09 -44.45 -5.78
N ARG A 220 2.27 -44.64 -6.80
CA ARG A 220 2.49 -43.99 -8.11
C ARG A 220 2.16 -42.51 -8.01
N LYS A 221 3.09 -41.67 -8.47
CA LYS A 221 2.90 -40.21 -8.51
C LYS A 221 1.71 -39.88 -9.42
N LEU A 222 0.81 -39.05 -8.91
CA LEU A 222 -0.38 -38.56 -9.58
C LEU A 222 -0.16 -37.17 -10.20
N MET A 223 0.18 -36.19 -9.38
CA MET A 223 0.34 -34.80 -9.80
C MET A 223 1.28 -34.04 -8.86
N ASN A 224 1.75 -32.89 -9.31
CA ASN A 224 2.40 -31.94 -8.43
C ASN A 224 1.33 -31.11 -7.70
N VAL A 225 1.64 -30.67 -6.47
CA VAL A 225 0.78 -29.73 -5.74
C VAL A 225 0.75 -28.43 -6.52
N PRO A 226 -0.43 -27.87 -6.86
CA PRO A 226 -0.54 -26.55 -7.48
C PRO A 226 0.03 -25.49 -6.54
N PHE A 227 0.78 -24.56 -7.08
CA PHE A 227 1.36 -23.44 -6.35
C PHE A 227 0.38 -22.33 -6.24
#